data_4a7fb7a62d0a0fc52ca696c0f99ae0e2
#
_entry.id   4a7fb7a62d0a0fc52ca696c0f99ae0e2
#
_cell.length_a   1.000
_cell.length_b   1.000
_cell.length_c   1.000
_cell.angle_alpha   90.00
_cell.angle_beta   90.00
_cell.angle_gamma   90.00
#
_symmetry.space_group_name_H-M   'P 1'
#
loop_
_entity.id
_entity.type
_entity.pdbx_description
1 polymer ?
#
loop_
_entity_poly.entity_id
_entity_poly.type
_entity_poly.pdbx_seq_one_letter_code
_entity_poly.pdbx_strand_id
1 'polypeptide(L)'
;MRMGGRKALVMLDGKPLVAHVAGALRPLASNIAVVGDAEATKAIGAVELVDPPGFPAGPLSGVCAALEWAMREGADRVMVAPCDTPLLTADVVAQLDAALSSDARVACAETADGLQPLISMWRSELASWLRAELADGHPSVRDVLARAGLTRVGFSDADVCLNINTPEDLQRAEAIVRARR
;
A
#
# COMPACT_ATOMS: atom_id res chain seq x y z
N MET A 1 -23.02 -6.56 0.06
CA MET A 1 -22.56 -7.48 1.12
C MET A 1 -21.04 -7.36 1.20
N ARG A 2 -20.44 -6.93 2.34
CA ARG A 2 -18.99 -6.81 2.45
C ARG A 2 -18.35 -8.19 2.42
N MET A 3 -17.29 -8.37 1.63
CA MET A 3 -16.51 -9.60 1.60
C MET A 3 -15.80 -9.73 2.96
N GLY A 4 -16.14 -10.77 3.73
CA GLY A 4 -15.59 -11.00 5.08
C GLY A 4 -14.09 -11.34 5.07
N GLY A 5 -13.47 -11.40 6.25
CA GLY A 5 -12.03 -11.52 6.46
C GLY A 5 -11.37 -12.65 5.65
N ARG A 6 -10.45 -12.25 4.80
CA ARG A 6 -9.52 -12.91 3.85
C ARG A 6 -9.59 -12.27 2.46
N LYS A 7 -9.88 -10.97 2.38
CA LYS A 7 -9.92 -10.27 1.11
C LYS A 7 -8.65 -10.45 0.28
N ALA A 8 -7.49 -10.42 0.90
CA ALA A 8 -6.20 -10.59 0.23
C ALA A 8 -6.08 -11.88 -0.58
N LEU A 9 -6.83 -12.92 -0.20
CA LEU A 9 -6.82 -14.25 -0.83
C LEU A 9 -7.95 -14.47 -1.83
N VAL A 10 -8.83 -13.50 -2.05
CA VAL A 10 -9.85 -13.59 -3.10
C VAL A 10 -9.14 -13.73 -4.44
N MET A 11 -9.68 -14.60 -5.29
CA MET A 11 -9.08 -14.94 -6.59
C MET A 11 -9.55 -13.96 -7.67
N LEU A 12 -8.60 -13.40 -8.41
CA LEU A 12 -8.80 -12.65 -9.63
C LEU A 12 -7.91 -13.26 -10.71
N ASP A 13 -8.49 -13.69 -11.81
CA ASP A 13 -7.74 -14.28 -12.93
C ASP A 13 -6.75 -15.38 -12.51
N GLY A 14 -7.20 -16.29 -11.63
CA GLY A 14 -6.42 -17.44 -11.17
C GLY A 14 -5.33 -17.15 -10.14
N LYS A 15 -5.22 -15.91 -9.63
CA LYS A 15 -4.25 -15.51 -8.60
C LYS A 15 -4.94 -14.74 -7.47
N PRO A 16 -4.48 -14.88 -6.20
CA PRO A 16 -5.03 -14.07 -5.11
C PRO A 16 -4.72 -12.57 -5.30
N LEU A 17 -5.59 -11.69 -4.79
CA LEU A 17 -5.44 -10.23 -4.94
C LEU A 17 -4.07 -9.75 -4.48
N VAL A 18 -3.57 -10.25 -3.34
CA VAL A 18 -2.24 -9.90 -2.82
C VAL A 18 -1.11 -10.26 -3.80
N ALA A 19 -1.27 -11.32 -4.60
CA ALA A 19 -0.25 -11.71 -5.59
C ALA A 19 -0.20 -10.76 -6.79
N HIS A 20 -1.33 -10.16 -7.17
CA HIS A 20 -1.36 -9.10 -8.17
C HIS A 20 -0.62 -7.86 -7.68
N VAL A 21 -0.93 -7.41 -6.46
CA VAL A 21 -0.23 -6.27 -5.83
C VAL A 21 1.27 -6.54 -5.72
N ALA A 22 1.66 -7.70 -5.19
CA ALA A 22 3.07 -8.09 -5.11
C ALA A 22 3.75 -8.11 -6.49
N GLY A 23 3.04 -8.54 -7.53
CA GLY A 23 3.51 -8.52 -8.91
C GLY A 23 3.86 -7.11 -9.42
N ALA A 24 3.08 -6.11 -9.03
CA ALA A 24 3.36 -4.70 -9.35
C ALA A 24 4.58 -4.14 -8.59
N LEU A 25 4.82 -4.62 -7.35
CA LEU A 25 5.93 -4.17 -6.51
C LEU A 25 7.27 -4.81 -6.88
N ARG A 26 7.29 -6.13 -7.23
CA ARG A 26 8.50 -6.93 -7.46
C ARG A 26 9.54 -6.33 -8.41
N PRO A 27 9.18 -5.62 -9.50
CA PRO A 27 10.19 -5.04 -10.40
C PRO A 27 11.06 -3.96 -9.76
N LEU A 28 10.57 -3.31 -8.69
CA LEU A 28 11.25 -2.19 -8.01
C LEU A 28 11.61 -2.49 -6.55
N ALA A 29 11.07 -3.57 -5.96
CA ALA A 29 11.27 -3.92 -4.57
C ALA A 29 12.25 -5.09 -4.41
N SER A 30 13.30 -4.92 -3.57
CA SER A 30 14.21 -6.00 -3.19
C SER A 30 13.52 -7.04 -2.31
N ASN A 31 12.67 -6.58 -1.39
CA ASN A 31 11.91 -7.41 -0.46
C ASN A 31 10.44 -6.97 -0.40
N ILE A 32 9.55 -7.90 -0.09
CA ILE A 32 8.12 -7.65 0.11
C ILE A 32 7.71 -8.17 1.48
N ALA A 33 6.91 -7.39 2.18
CA ALA A 33 6.31 -7.76 3.45
C ALA A 33 4.79 -7.59 3.42
N VAL A 34 4.09 -8.32 4.27
CA VAL A 34 2.65 -8.17 4.52
C VAL A 34 2.45 -7.91 5.99
N VAL A 35 1.62 -6.92 6.34
CA VAL A 35 1.33 -6.56 7.72
C VAL A 35 0.01 -7.20 8.14
N GLY A 36 0.03 -7.97 9.24
CA GLY A 36 -1.17 -8.44 9.93
C GLY A 36 -1.97 -9.54 9.21
N ASP A 37 -1.40 -10.20 8.18
CA ASP A 37 -2.07 -11.30 7.47
C ASP A 37 -1.09 -12.42 7.12
N ALA A 38 -0.96 -13.40 8.04
CA ALA A 38 -0.05 -14.54 7.89
C ALA A 38 -0.39 -15.43 6.67
N GLU A 39 -1.67 -15.55 6.30
CA GLU A 39 -2.07 -16.36 5.14
C GLU A 39 -1.70 -15.67 3.82
N ALA A 40 -1.94 -14.35 3.72
CA ALA A 40 -1.49 -13.56 2.58
C ALA A 40 0.04 -13.54 2.47
N THR A 41 0.76 -13.42 3.59
CA THR A 41 2.22 -13.52 3.66
C THR A 41 2.71 -14.83 3.06
N LYS A 42 2.14 -15.95 3.50
CA LYS A 42 2.49 -17.30 3.02
C LYS A 42 2.15 -17.47 1.52
N ALA A 43 1.02 -16.92 1.07
CA ALA A 43 0.56 -17.08 -0.31
C ALA A 43 1.53 -16.48 -1.34
N ILE A 44 2.30 -15.45 -0.97
CA ILE A 44 3.25 -14.78 -1.88
C ILE A 44 4.72 -14.96 -1.47
N GLY A 45 5.00 -15.69 -0.38
CA GLY A 45 6.35 -15.90 0.13
C GLY A 45 7.01 -14.60 0.62
N ALA A 46 6.23 -13.73 1.28
CA ALA A 46 6.68 -12.45 1.80
C ALA A 46 7.19 -12.55 3.24
N VAL A 47 7.72 -11.44 3.76
CA VAL A 47 8.03 -11.27 5.19
C VAL A 47 6.74 -10.93 5.93
N GLU A 48 6.50 -11.57 7.07
CA GLU A 48 5.38 -11.21 7.95
C GLU A 48 5.77 -10.07 8.87
N LEU A 49 4.96 -9.01 8.88
CA LEU A 49 5.09 -7.93 9.84
C LEU A 49 3.85 -7.88 10.72
N VAL A 50 4.04 -7.47 11.96
CA VAL A 50 2.96 -7.23 12.92
C VAL A 50 2.87 -5.75 13.25
N ASP A 51 1.67 -5.29 13.58
CA ASP A 51 1.50 -3.93 14.08
C ASP A 51 2.37 -3.68 15.32
N PRO A 52 3.02 -2.49 15.43
CA PRO A 52 3.83 -2.17 16.59
C PRO A 52 2.98 -2.22 17.87
N PRO A 53 3.49 -2.82 18.98
CA PRO A 53 2.77 -2.88 20.22
C PRO A 53 2.52 -1.49 20.81
N GLY A 54 1.37 -1.33 21.47
CA GLY A 54 0.99 -0.07 22.13
C GLY A 54 0.20 0.90 21.27
N PHE A 55 -0.03 0.58 19.99
CA PHE A 55 -0.90 1.37 19.12
C PHE A 55 -2.15 0.59 18.71
N PRO A 56 -3.28 1.26 18.49
CA PRO A 56 -4.46 0.60 17.96
C PRO A 56 -4.16 0.08 16.54
N ALA A 57 -4.67 -1.12 16.26
CA ALA A 57 -4.58 -1.68 14.92
C ALA A 57 -5.25 -0.76 13.90
N GLY A 58 -4.58 -0.52 12.78
CA GLY A 58 -5.11 0.35 11.74
C GLY A 58 -4.10 0.66 10.65
N PRO A 59 -4.51 1.40 9.62
CA PRO A 59 -3.66 1.66 8.45
C PRO A 59 -2.32 2.30 8.81
N LEU A 60 -2.29 3.25 9.74
CA LEU A 60 -1.05 3.93 10.14
C LEU A 60 -0.11 3.03 10.95
N SER A 61 -0.65 2.10 11.77
CA SER A 61 0.18 1.10 12.45
C SER A 61 0.90 0.23 11.43
N GLY A 62 0.20 -0.19 10.38
CA GLY A 62 0.80 -0.96 9.28
C GLY A 62 1.88 -0.17 8.54
N VAL A 63 1.65 1.12 8.27
CA VAL A 63 2.67 2.01 7.67
C VAL A 63 3.89 2.14 8.59
N CYS A 64 3.68 2.30 9.89
CA CYS A 64 4.76 2.39 10.88
C CYS A 64 5.59 1.09 10.91
N ALA A 65 4.94 -0.09 10.92
CA ALA A 65 5.62 -1.38 10.85
C ALA A 65 6.47 -1.51 9.58
N ALA A 66 5.95 -1.07 8.44
CA ALA A 66 6.64 -1.11 7.16
C ALA A 66 7.86 -0.17 7.14
N LEU A 67 7.74 1.05 7.69
CA LEU A 67 8.85 2.00 7.79
C LEU A 67 9.96 1.48 8.73
N GLU A 68 9.59 0.95 9.90
CA GLU A 68 10.57 0.37 10.84
C GLU A 68 11.28 -0.85 10.23
N TRP A 69 10.56 -1.67 9.46
CA TRP A 69 11.15 -2.77 8.74
C TRP A 69 12.11 -2.29 7.65
N ALA A 70 11.72 -1.33 6.83
CA ALA A 70 12.58 -0.76 5.79
C ALA A 70 13.88 -0.21 6.37
N MET A 71 13.83 0.49 7.51
CA MET A 71 15.04 0.96 8.21
C MET A 71 15.94 -0.19 8.66
N ARG A 72 15.36 -1.28 9.20
CA ARG A 72 16.16 -2.45 9.63
C ARG A 72 16.83 -3.16 8.45
N GLU A 73 16.18 -3.17 7.28
CA GLU A 73 16.73 -3.73 6.04
C GLU A 73 17.72 -2.78 5.33
N GLY A 74 17.93 -1.56 5.86
CA GLY A 74 18.80 -0.55 5.25
C GLY A 74 18.22 0.06 3.97
N ALA A 75 16.90 -0.02 3.76
CA ALA A 75 16.24 0.57 2.62
C ALA A 75 15.88 2.05 2.88
N ASP A 76 16.17 2.93 1.92
CA ASP A 76 15.91 4.37 2.03
C ASP A 76 14.43 4.73 1.91
N ARG A 77 13.63 3.82 1.35
CA ARG A 77 12.20 4.05 1.04
C ARG A 77 11.40 2.76 1.10
N VAL A 78 10.09 2.89 1.30
CA VAL A 78 9.14 1.79 1.28
C VAL A 78 7.86 2.18 0.54
N MET A 79 7.39 1.30 -0.34
CA MET A 79 6.07 1.43 -0.96
C MET A 79 5.04 0.73 -0.09
N VAL A 80 3.97 1.44 0.22
CA VAL A 80 2.77 0.90 0.91
C VAL A 80 1.64 0.78 -0.10
N ALA A 81 1.00 -0.37 -0.12
CA ALA A 81 -0.19 -0.62 -0.94
C ALA A 81 -1.16 -1.56 -0.21
N PRO A 82 -2.49 -1.35 -0.34
CA PRO A 82 -3.48 -2.30 0.18
C PRO A 82 -3.41 -3.63 -0.56
N CYS A 83 -3.57 -4.75 0.14
CA CYS A 83 -3.57 -6.09 -0.45
C CYS A 83 -4.76 -6.35 -1.40
N ASP A 84 -5.75 -5.47 -1.42
CA ASP A 84 -7.00 -5.57 -2.18
C ASP A 84 -7.10 -4.57 -3.36
N THR A 85 -5.95 -4.03 -3.83
CA THR A 85 -5.84 -3.17 -5.03
C THR A 85 -5.12 -3.90 -6.18
N PRO A 86 -5.71 -4.95 -6.78
CA PRO A 86 -5.02 -5.87 -7.69
C PRO A 86 -4.66 -5.26 -9.05
N LEU A 87 -5.23 -4.11 -9.40
CA LEU A 87 -4.97 -3.42 -10.68
C LEU A 87 -3.82 -2.41 -10.60
N LEU A 88 -3.14 -2.32 -9.43
CA LEU A 88 -1.90 -1.57 -9.28
C LEU A 88 -0.86 -2.05 -10.30
N THR A 89 -0.10 -1.12 -10.89
CA THR A 89 0.92 -1.44 -11.90
C THR A 89 2.31 -1.01 -11.44
N ALA A 90 3.35 -1.63 -12.01
CA ALA A 90 4.73 -1.25 -11.74
C ALA A 90 5.02 0.20 -12.17
N ASP A 91 4.31 0.71 -13.18
CA ASP A 91 4.43 2.10 -13.63
C ASP A 91 3.94 3.10 -12.56
N VAL A 92 2.83 2.80 -11.88
CA VAL A 92 2.36 3.59 -10.73
C VAL A 92 3.43 3.63 -9.63
N VAL A 93 4.02 2.48 -9.30
CA VAL A 93 5.09 2.39 -8.30
C VAL A 93 6.31 3.21 -8.70
N ALA A 94 6.73 3.12 -9.97
CA ALA A 94 7.86 3.87 -10.51
C ALA A 94 7.63 5.39 -10.48
N GLN A 95 6.42 5.85 -10.81
CA GLN A 95 6.07 7.27 -10.76
C GLN A 95 6.06 7.81 -9.33
N LEU A 96 5.55 7.03 -8.36
CA LEU A 96 5.60 7.39 -6.94
C LEU A 96 7.04 7.42 -6.43
N ASP A 97 7.87 6.48 -6.84
CA ASP A 97 9.29 6.45 -6.48
C ASP A 97 10.04 7.67 -7.02
N ALA A 98 9.81 8.03 -8.28
CA ALA A 98 10.42 9.18 -8.93
C ALA A 98 9.95 10.53 -8.34
N ALA A 99 8.77 10.57 -7.69
CA ALA A 99 8.24 11.76 -7.06
C ALA A 99 8.85 12.05 -5.68
N LEU A 100 9.57 11.10 -5.08
CA LEU A 100 10.35 11.36 -3.86
C LEU A 100 11.58 12.19 -4.18
N SER A 101 11.71 13.34 -3.52
CA SER A 101 12.86 14.24 -3.63
C SER A 101 13.46 14.53 -2.24
N SER A 102 14.44 15.44 -2.15
CA SER A 102 14.94 15.93 -0.86
C SER A 102 13.85 16.59 -0.03
N ASP A 103 12.87 17.23 -0.69
CA ASP A 103 11.82 18.02 -0.03
C ASP A 103 10.50 17.25 0.08
N ALA A 104 10.29 16.22 -0.76
CA ALA A 104 9.12 15.35 -0.77
C ALA A 104 9.43 14.04 -0.06
N ARG A 105 9.04 13.92 1.20
CA ARG A 105 9.31 12.72 2.01
C ARG A 105 8.26 11.63 1.84
N VAL A 106 7.07 11.98 1.29
CA VAL A 106 6.00 11.06 0.95
C VAL A 106 5.44 11.42 -0.42
N ALA A 107 5.30 10.43 -1.31
CA ALA A 107 4.55 10.55 -2.56
C ALA A 107 3.30 9.66 -2.48
N CYS A 108 2.13 10.19 -2.85
CA CYS A 108 0.86 9.49 -2.73
C CYS A 108 0.08 9.59 -4.04
N ALA A 109 -0.55 8.49 -4.45
CA ALA A 109 -1.39 8.45 -5.64
C ALA A 109 -2.65 9.31 -5.45
N GLU A 110 -3.02 10.02 -6.50
CA GLU A 110 -4.27 10.77 -6.62
C GLU A 110 -4.95 10.42 -7.94
N THR A 111 -6.23 10.16 -7.91
CA THR A 111 -7.07 9.88 -9.08
C THR A 111 -8.24 10.85 -9.13
N ALA A 112 -9.12 10.72 -10.13
CA ALA A 112 -10.38 11.46 -10.17
C ALA A 112 -11.24 11.24 -8.91
N ASP A 113 -11.10 10.08 -8.26
CA ASP A 113 -11.81 9.75 -7.01
C ASP A 113 -11.14 10.38 -5.76
N GLY A 114 -10.05 11.10 -5.95
CA GLY A 114 -9.27 11.81 -4.93
C GLY A 114 -8.01 11.06 -4.49
N LEU A 115 -7.44 11.55 -3.38
CA LEU A 115 -6.21 11.02 -2.79
C LEU A 115 -6.40 9.57 -2.32
N GLN A 116 -5.42 8.72 -2.65
CA GLN A 116 -5.38 7.29 -2.30
C GLN A 116 -4.34 7.05 -1.18
N PRO A 117 -4.67 7.33 0.09
CA PRO A 117 -3.67 7.49 1.17
C PRO A 117 -2.78 6.27 1.42
N LEU A 118 -3.28 5.07 1.10
CA LEU A 118 -2.56 3.81 1.30
C LEU A 118 -1.83 3.33 0.03
N ILE A 119 -1.88 4.09 -1.07
CA ILE A 119 -1.03 3.85 -2.25
C ILE A 119 0.01 4.96 -2.25
N SER A 120 1.10 4.72 -1.52
CA SER A 120 2.07 5.77 -1.20
C SER A 120 3.48 5.24 -1.00
N MET A 121 4.46 6.03 -1.45
CA MET A 121 5.89 5.80 -1.26
C MET A 121 6.39 6.73 -0.15
N TRP A 122 7.17 6.20 0.79
CA TRP A 122 7.65 6.92 1.97
C TRP A 122 9.15 6.85 2.10
N ARG A 123 9.79 7.90 2.59
CA ARG A 123 11.15 7.84 3.11
C ARG A 123 11.17 7.06 4.43
N SER A 124 12.04 6.07 4.55
CA SER A 124 12.12 5.19 5.73
C SER A 124 12.53 5.94 7.00
N GLU A 125 13.27 7.06 6.87
CA GLU A 125 13.63 7.96 7.97
C GLU A 125 12.43 8.51 8.76
N LEU A 126 11.23 8.47 8.17
CA LEU A 126 9.99 8.88 8.84
C LEU A 126 9.51 7.90 9.92
N ALA A 127 10.13 6.74 10.09
CA ALA A 127 9.70 5.72 11.04
C ALA A 127 9.56 6.26 12.47
N SER A 128 10.61 6.90 12.99
CA SER A 128 10.60 7.43 14.35
C SER A 128 9.61 8.59 14.52
N TRP A 129 9.49 9.44 13.50
CA TRP A 129 8.52 10.53 13.51
C TRP A 129 7.08 9.98 13.51
N LEU A 130 6.75 9.02 12.63
CA LEU A 130 5.40 8.45 12.59
C LEU A 130 5.05 7.72 13.89
N ARG A 131 6.03 7.04 14.50
CA ARG A 131 5.85 6.41 15.81
C ARG A 131 5.48 7.42 16.89
N ALA A 132 6.13 8.59 16.91
CA ALA A 132 5.81 9.68 17.85
C ALA A 132 4.39 10.21 17.60
N GLU A 133 4.01 10.46 16.34
CA GLU A 133 2.65 10.89 15.96
C GLU A 133 1.56 9.91 16.44
N LEU A 134 1.83 8.61 16.38
CA LEU A 134 0.91 7.57 16.86
C LEU A 134 0.85 7.50 18.39
N ALA A 135 1.93 7.83 19.09
CA ALA A 135 1.97 7.89 20.55
C ALA A 135 1.18 9.08 21.11
N ASP A 136 1.16 10.20 20.40
CA ASP A 136 0.47 11.43 20.80
C ASP A 136 -1.05 11.40 20.54
N GLY A 137 -1.55 10.40 19.77
CA GLY A 137 -2.99 10.31 19.49
C GLY A 137 -3.33 9.37 18.33
N HIS A 138 -4.51 9.59 17.73
CA HIS A 138 -5.03 8.79 16.61
C HIS A 138 -5.26 9.70 15.38
N PRO A 139 -4.18 10.20 14.74
CA PRO A 139 -4.34 11.05 13.58
C PRO A 139 -4.94 10.28 12.40
N SER A 140 -5.66 10.98 11.52
CA SER A 140 -6.08 10.37 10.26
C SER A 140 -4.87 10.17 9.33
N VAL A 141 -4.94 9.19 8.43
CA VAL A 141 -3.86 8.98 7.43
C VAL A 141 -3.62 10.25 6.62
N ARG A 142 -4.68 11.00 6.29
CA ARG A 142 -4.57 12.25 5.51
C ARG A 142 -3.83 13.34 6.26
N ASP A 143 -4.07 13.48 7.57
CA ASP A 143 -3.38 14.47 8.41
C ASP A 143 -1.89 14.14 8.54
N VAL A 144 -1.58 12.86 8.71
CA VAL A 144 -0.19 12.38 8.76
C VAL A 144 0.51 12.67 7.44
N LEU A 145 -0.09 12.34 6.29
CA LEU A 145 0.47 12.62 4.98
C LEU A 145 0.76 14.12 4.80
N ALA A 146 -0.20 14.98 5.17
CA ALA A 146 -0.04 16.43 5.04
C ALA A 146 1.15 16.96 5.87
N ARG A 147 1.33 16.45 7.11
CA ARG A 147 2.45 16.84 7.99
C ARG A 147 3.79 16.21 7.59
N ALA A 148 3.76 15.06 6.93
CA ALA A 148 4.96 14.37 6.47
C ALA A 148 5.65 15.02 5.26
N GLY A 149 5.05 16.02 4.62
CA GLY A 149 5.56 16.60 3.37
C GLY A 149 5.12 15.81 2.15
N LEU A 150 3.81 15.78 1.94
CA LEU A 150 3.14 15.04 0.85
C LEU A 150 3.37 15.70 -0.51
N THR A 151 3.82 14.90 -1.47
CA THR A 151 3.67 15.16 -2.93
C THR A 151 2.56 14.27 -3.49
N ARG A 152 1.65 14.86 -4.27
CA ARG A 152 0.56 14.15 -4.95
C ARG A 152 0.99 13.80 -6.36
N VAL A 153 0.78 12.56 -6.76
CA VAL A 153 1.06 12.05 -8.11
C VAL A 153 -0.27 11.68 -8.76
N GLY A 154 -0.66 12.43 -9.79
CA GLY A 154 -1.94 12.29 -10.47
C GLY A 154 -1.93 11.13 -11.47
N PHE A 155 -2.94 10.28 -11.42
CA PHE A 155 -3.18 9.18 -12.37
C PHE A 155 -4.53 9.39 -13.06
N SER A 156 -4.53 9.39 -14.40
CA SER A 156 -5.75 9.53 -15.21
C SER A 156 -6.62 8.27 -15.20
N ASP A 157 -5.99 7.08 -15.09
CA ASP A 157 -6.68 5.80 -14.94
C ASP A 157 -6.97 5.56 -13.44
N ALA A 158 -8.21 5.82 -13.01
CA ALA A 158 -8.63 5.60 -11.62
C ALA A 158 -8.67 4.11 -11.25
N ASP A 159 -8.79 3.22 -12.24
CA ASP A 159 -8.88 1.77 -12.02
C ASP A 159 -7.60 1.19 -11.41
N VAL A 160 -6.44 1.84 -11.59
CA VAL A 160 -5.18 1.39 -10.98
C VAL A 160 -5.21 1.39 -9.46
N CYS A 161 -6.14 2.17 -8.86
CA CYS A 161 -6.35 2.28 -7.41
C CYS A 161 -7.63 1.56 -6.95
N LEU A 162 -8.28 0.77 -7.80
CA LEU A 162 -9.55 0.10 -7.48
C LEU A 162 -9.38 -0.90 -6.33
N ASN A 163 -10.07 -0.65 -5.21
CA ASN A 163 -10.17 -1.56 -4.07
C ASN A 163 -11.30 -2.57 -4.30
N ILE A 164 -11.02 -3.86 -4.09
CA ILE A 164 -12.02 -4.92 -4.17
C ILE A 164 -12.69 -5.10 -2.80
N ASN A 165 -13.86 -4.48 -2.63
CA ASN A 165 -14.66 -4.54 -1.40
C ASN A 165 -15.92 -5.39 -1.53
N THR A 166 -16.45 -5.48 -2.76
CA THR A 166 -17.72 -6.13 -3.09
C THR A 166 -17.55 -7.11 -4.25
N PRO A 167 -18.49 -8.05 -4.45
CA PRO A 167 -18.51 -8.89 -5.66
C PRO A 167 -18.57 -8.09 -6.96
N GLU A 168 -19.23 -6.94 -6.95
CA GLU A 168 -19.34 -6.03 -8.08
C GLU A 168 -17.97 -5.42 -8.44
N ASP A 169 -17.17 -5.04 -7.44
CA ASP A 169 -15.78 -4.57 -7.65
C ASP A 169 -14.93 -5.66 -8.28
N LEU A 170 -15.10 -6.91 -7.83
CA LEU A 170 -14.39 -8.05 -8.40
C LEU A 170 -14.76 -8.28 -9.86
N GLN A 171 -16.06 -8.25 -10.21
CA GLN A 171 -16.53 -8.38 -11.59
C GLN A 171 -15.96 -7.26 -12.47
N ARG A 172 -15.93 -6.01 -11.97
CA ARG A 172 -15.30 -4.88 -12.66
C ARG A 172 -13.82 -5.15 -12.91
N ALA A 173 -13.07 -5.57 -11.89
CA ALA A 173 -11.66 -5.90 -12.03
C ALA A 173 -11.41 -7.03 -13.03
N GLU A 174 -12.25 -8.08 -13.05
CA GLU A 174 -12.17 -9.17 -14.02
C GLU A 174 -12.39 -8.68 -15.46
N ALA A 175 -13.34 -7.76 -15.67
CA ALA A 175 -13.61 -7.18 -16.98
C ALA A 175 -12.39 -6.36 -17.46
N ILE A 176 -11.78 -5.56 -16.59
CA ILE A 176 -10.59 -4.76 -16.88
C ILE A 176 -9.39 -5.65 -17.22
N VAL A 177 -9.13 -6.69 -16.42
CA VAL A 177 -8.02 -7.64 -16.69
C VAL A 177 -8.21 -8.33 -18.04
N ARG A 178 -9.42 -8.72 -18.38
CA ARG A 178 -9.73 -9.31 -19.70
C ARG A 178 -9.48 -8.34 -20.86
N ALA A 179 -9.81 -7.07 -20.69
CA ALA A 179 -9.63 -6.05 -21.73
C ALA A 179 -8.17 -5.63 -21.95
N ARG A 180 -7.29 -5.87 -20.95
CA ARG A 180 -5.85 -5.55 -21.02
C ARG A 180 -4.99 -6.69 -21.61
N ARG A 181 -5.60 -7.83 -21.95
CA ARG A 181 -4.95 -8.97 -22.64
C ARG A 181 -4.95 -8.80 -24.15
#